data_51a45dded9f2e273fbfc8ce573630b6d
#
_entry.id   51a45dded9f2e273fbfc8ce573630b6d
#
_cell.length_a   1.000
_cell.length_b   1.000
_cell.length_c   1.000
_cell.angle_alpha   90.00
_cell.angle_beta   90.00
_cell.angle_gamma   90.00
#
_symmetry.space_group_name_H-M   'P 1'
#
loop_
_entity.id
_entity.type
_entity.pdbx_description
1 polymer ?
#
loop_
_entity_poly.entity_id
_entity_poly.type
_entity_poly.pdbx_seq_one_letter_code
_entity_poly.pdbx_strand_id
1 'polypeptide(L)'
;MQVNIILNGTKVTAEAAPDTLLIDFVRAHGCYSVKRGCETSNCGLCTVFLDDVPVLSCSVLAARADGHRVTTLEGLQEEAAEFGAFIADQGAEQCGFCNPGFIMNALALFREKEYPTEEEMKEYLAGNLCRCSGYEGQLRGIQNFLAWKKAKQEGAE
;
A
#
# COMPACT_ATOMS: atom_id res chain seq x y z
N MET A 1 -1.01 4.07 -27.04
CA MET A 1 0.43 3.79 -26.96
C MET A 1 0.66 2.50 -26.20
N GLN A 2 1.70 1.74 -26.54
CA GLN A 2 2.04 0.52 -25.79
C GLN A 2 2.73 0.87 -24.47
N VAL A 3 2.30 0.25 -23.38
CA VAL A 3 2.88 0.37 -22.05
C VAL A 3 3.35 -1.01 -21.60
N ASN A 4 4.60 -1.10 -21.15
CA ASN A 4 5.24 -2.33 -20.70
C ASN A 4 5.67 -2.15 -19.24
N ILE A 5 5.11 -2.91 -18.32
CA ILE A 5 5.50 -2.88 -16.90
C ILE A 5 5.79 -4.29 -16.40
N ILE A 6 6.49 -4.37 -15.26
CA ILE A 6 6.54 -5.59 -14.46
C ILE A 6 5.53 -5.44 -13.33
N LEU A 7 4.34 -6.02 -13.49
CA LEU A 7 3.26 -5.94 -12.52
C LEU A 7 3.28 -7.18 -11.61
N ASN A 8 3.55 -6.98 -10.33
CA ASN A 8 3.64 -8.07 -9.34
C ASN A 8 4.57 -9.20 -9.78
N GLY A 9 5.73 -8.85 -10.36
CA GLY A 9 6.71 -9.81 -10.86
C GLY A 9 6.42 -10.37 -12.27
N THR A 10 5.28 -10.08 -12.86
CA THR A 10 4.90 -10.58 -14.19
C THR A 10 4.96 -9.45 -15.23
N LYS A 11 5.56 -9.73 -16.39
CA LYS A 11 5.59 -8.76 -17.48
C LYS A 11 4.19 -8.58 -18.09
N VAL A 12 3.72 -7.35 -18.10
CA VAL A 12 2.46 -6.93 -18.72
C VAL A 12 2.77 -5.95 -19.84
N THR A 13 2.21 -6.20 -21.02
CA THR A 13 2.31 -5.33 -22.20
C THR A 13 0.89 -5.09 -22.69
N ALA A 14 0.44 -3.84 -22.70
CA ALA A 14 -0.90 -3.49 -23.14
C ALA A 14 -0.97 -2.10 -23.79
N GLU A 15 -1.97 -1.90 -24.63
CA GLU A 15 -2.28 -0.59 -25.19
C GLU A 15 -3.00 0.27 -24.14
N ALA A 16 -2.60 1.53 -24.03
CA ALA A 16 -3.22 2.52 -23.16
C ALA A 16 -3.37 3.85 -23.91
N ALA A 17 -4.41 4.61 -23.58
CA ALA A 17 -4.54 5.99 -24.03
C ALA A 17 -3.47 6.86 -23.33
N PRO A 18 -3.02 7.98 -23.94
CA PRO A 18 -1.97 8.82 -23.37
C PRO A 18 -2.30 9.38 -21.96
N ASP A 19 -3.57 9.53 -21.65
CA ASP A 19 -4.13 10.04 -20.41
C ASP A 19 -4.55 8.95 -19.42
N THR A 20 -4.34 7.68 -19.74
CA THR A 20 -4.67 6.57 -18.84
C THR A 20 -3.89 6.68 -17.54
N LEU A 21 -4.60 6.72 -16.40
CA LEU A 21 -3.99 6.72 -15.09
C LEU A 21 -3.50 5.32 -14.71
N LEU A 22 -2.43 5.25 -13.94
CA LEU A 22 -1.86 3.98 -13.49
C LEU A 22 -2.87 3.14 -12.69
N ILE A 23 -3.72 3.78 -11.89
CA ILE A 23 -4.80 3.09 -11.17
C ILE A 23 -5.73 2.31 -12.11
N ASP A 24 -6.15 2.93 -13.21
CA ASP A 24 -7.06 2.31 -14.16
C ASP A 24 -6.36 1.19 -14.94
N PHE A 25 -5.09 1.41 -15.29
CA PHE A 25 -4.26 0.40 -15.95
C PHE A 25 -4.08 -0.86 -15.09
N VAL A 26 -3.65 -0.74 -13.83
CA VAL A 26 -3.43 -1.92 -12.96
C VAL A 26 -4.74 -2.63 -12.61
N ARG A 27 -5.84 -1.90 -12.46
CA ARG A 27 -7.17 -2.49 -12.23
C ARG A 27 -7.68 -3.27 -13.45
N ALA A 28 -7.43 -2.78 -14.67
CA ALA A 28 -7.75 -3.51 -15.90
C ALA A 28 -6.96 -4.83 -16.00
N HIS A 29 -5.86 -4.97 -15.27
CA HIS A 29 -5.02 -6.17 -15.21
C HIS A 29 -5.21 -6.97 -13.90
N GLY A 30 -6.35 -6.84 -13.22
CA GLY A 30 -6.76 -7.69 -12.10
C GLY A 30 -6.32 -7.20 -10.71
N CYS A 31 -5.65 -6.05 -10.59
CA CYS A 31 -5.24 -5.52 -9.28
C CYS A 31 -6.38 -4.72 -8.63
N TYR A 32 -7.39 -5.42 -8.11
CA TYR A 32 -8.58 -4.82 -7.53
C TYR A 32 -8.40 -4.30 -6.10
N SER A 33 -7.31 -4.64 -5.43
CA SER A 33 -6.92 -4.04 -4.14
C SER A 33 -6.65 -2.55 -4.26
N VAL A 34 -6.23 -2.09 -5.44
CA VAL A 34 -6.00 -0.67 -5.73
C VAL A 34 -7.33 0.03 -5.93
N LYS A 35 -7.74 0.89 -5.02
CA LYS A 35 -9.11 1.46 -4.98
C LYS A 35 -9.11 2.97 -5.19
N ARG A 36 -10.15 3.46 -5.84
CA ARG A 36 -10.44 4.89 -5.98
C ARG A 36 -11.42 5.32 -4.88
N GLY A 37 -10.94 5.99 -3.85
CA GLY A 37 -11.77 6.47 -2.74
C GLY A 37 -11.99 7.98 -2.75
N CYS A 38 -11.29 8.72 -3.63
CA CYS A 38 -11.46 10.15 -3.83
C CYS A 38 -11.11 10.55 -5.26
N GLU A 39 -11.42 11.80 -5.60
CA GLU A 39 -11.05 12.42 -6.90
C GLU A 39 -10.00 13.54 -6.71
N THR A 40 -9.40 13.66 -5.52
CA THR A 40 -8.54 14.78 -5.12
C THR A 40 -7.14 14.34 -4.67
N SER A 41 -6.77 13.09 -4.90
CA SER A 41 -5.43 12.51 -4.63
C SER A 41 -4.97 12.63 -3.17
N ASN A 42 -5.90 12.48 -2.20
CA ASN A 42 -5.58 12.65 -0.78
C ASN A 42 -6.00 11.49 0.14
N CYS A 43 -6.70 10.45 -0.37
CA CYS A 43 -7.22 9.38 0.50
C CYS A 43 -6.25 8.22 0.73
N GLY A 44 -5.22 8.04 -0.09
CA GLY A 44 -4.22 6.99 0.04
C GLY A 44 -4.68 5.58 -0.40
N LEU A 45 -5.95 5.40 -0.83
CA LEU A 45 -6.51 4.08 -1.15
C LEU A 45 -5.94 3.47 -2.44
N CYS A 46 -5.36 4.29 -3.29
CA CYS A 46 -4.76 3.90 -4.56
C CYS A 46 -3.23 3.71 -4.48
N THR A 47 -2.65 3.66 -3.30
CA THR A 47 -1.21 3.49 -3.12
C THR A 47 -0.72 2.18 -3.74
N VAL A 48 0.31 2.30 -4.57
CA VAL A 48 1.08 1.19 -5.15
C VAL A 48 2.57 1.50 -4.98
N PHE A 49 3.45 0.52 -5.14
CA PHE A 49 4.87 0.79 -5.27
C PHE A 49 5.25 0.89 -6.76
N LEU A 50 5.93 1.96 -7.10
CA LEU A 50 6.61 2.16 -8.38
C LEU A 50 8.11 2.13 -8.10
N ASP A 51 8.79 1.06 -8.54
CA ASP A 51 10.20 0.77 -8.20
C ASP A 51 10.47 0.86 -6.68
N ASP A 52 9.61 0.21 -5.89
CA ASP A 52 9.63 0.16 -4.42
C ASP A 52 9.31 1.47 -3.70
N VAL A 53 8.99 2.55 -4.43
CA VAL A 53 8.57 3.84 -3.86
C VAL A 53 7.04 3.92 -3.81
N PRO A 54 6.41 4.23 -2.67
CA PRO A 54 4.96 4.39 -2.59
C PRO A 54 4.50 5.62 -3.36
N VAL A 55 3.53 5.43 -4.26
CA VAL A 55 2.94 6.49 -5.06
C VAL A 55 1.42 6.36 -5.10
N LEU A 56 0.72 7.49 -5.26
CA LEU A 56 -0.71 7.51 -5.52
C LEU A 56 -0.96 7.22 -7.01
N SER A 57 -1.36 6.01 -7.34
CA SER A 57 -1.57 5.59 -8.74
C SER A 57 -2.64 6.39 -9.49
N CYS A 58 -3.54 7.07 -8.77
CA CYS A 58 -4.51 8.01 -9.37
C CYS A 58 -3.89 9.33 -9.83
N SER A 59 -2.61 9.59 -9.50
CA SER A 59 -1.86 10.80 -9.88
C SER A 59 -0.66 10.50 -10.78
N VAL A 60 -0.52 9.25 -11.23
CA VAL A 60 0.53 8.79 -12.13
C VAL A 60 -0.09 8.33 -13.44
N LEU A 61 0.41 8.79 -14.56
CA LEU A 61 0.04 8.26 -15.88
C LEU A 61 0.64 6.88 -16.09
N ALA A 62 -0.09 5.95 -16.69
CA ALA A 62 0.41 4.63 -17.04
C ALA A 62 1.67 4.71 -17.92
N ALA A 63 1.73 5.70 -18.81
CA ALA A 63 2.89 6.00 -19.65
C ALA A 63 4.16 6.29 -18.85
N ARG A 64 4.06 6.81 -17.62
CA ARG A 64 5.20 7.09 -16.73
C ARG A 64 5.73 5.83 -16.05
N ALA A 65 4.93 4.78 -16.02
CA ALA A 65 5.31 3.49 -15.48
C ALA A 65 5.93 2.55 -16.54
N ASP A 66 5.99 2.97 -17.82
CA ASP A 66 6.59 2.16 -18.88
C ASP A 66 8.04 1.82 -18.56
N GLY A 67 8.41 0.54 -18.65
CA GLY A 67 9.73 0.02 -18.28
C GLY A 67 9.98 -0.18 -16.79
N HIS A 68 9.05 0.19 -15.91
CA HIS A 68 9.20 0.14 -14.46
C HIS A 68 8.49 -1.06 -13.82
N ARG A 69 8.83 -1.31 -12.54
CA ARG A 69 8.14 -2.31 -11.71
C ARG A 69 7.00 -1.64 -10.95
N VAL A 70 5.82 -2.24 -11.02
CA VAL A 70 4.65 -1.84 -10.24
C VAL A 70 4.25 -2.99 -9.32
N THR A 71 4.21 -2.72 -8.02
CA THR A 71 3.78 -3.71 -7.03
C THR A 71 2.53 -3.20 -6.33
N THR A 72 1.51 -4.05 -6.31
CA THR A 72 0.25 -3.84 -5.59
C THR A 72 0.15 -4.84 -4.44
N LEU A 73 -0.90 -4.76 -3.62
CA LEU A 73 -1.08 -5.69 -2.51
C LEU A 73 -1.15 -7.16 -2.96
N GLU A 74 -1.63 -7.40 -4.18
CA GLU A 74 -1.65 -8.74 -4.78
C GLU A 74 -0.24 -9.36 -4.92
N GLY A 75 0.79 -8.53 -5.04
CA GLY A 75 2.19 -8.96 -5.08
C GLY A 75 2.88 -9.07 -3.73
N LEU A 76 2.20 -8.73 -2.62
CA LEU A 76 2.75 -8.67 -1.26
C LEU A 76 1.91 -9.47 -0.25
N GLN A 77 1.30 -10.57 -0.70
CA GLN A 77 0.31 -11.33 0.09
C GLN A 77 0.85 -11.80 1.45
N GLU A 78 2.09 -12.28 1.50
CA GLU A 78 2.70 -12.78 2.75
C GLU A 78 2.94 -11.66 3.74
N GLU A 79 3.62 -10.57 3.32
CA GLU A 79 3.87 -9.40 4.16
C GLU A 79 2.56 -8.74 4.63
N ALA A 80 1.57 -8.66 3.71
CA ALA A 80 0.28 -8.08 3.99
C ALA A 80 -0.53 -8.92 5.00
N ALA A 81 -0.50 -10.25 4.90
CA ALA A 81 -1.18 -11.14 5.82
C ALA A 81 -0.54 -11.09 7.22
N GLU A 82 0.79 -11.11 7.29
CA GLU A 82 1.53 -11.03 8.56
C GLU A 82 1.18 -9.73 9.32
N PHE A 83 1.28 -8.57 8.66
CA PHE A 83 0.93 -7.30 9.29
C PHE A 83 -0.58 -7.16 9.53
N GLY A 84 -1.41 -7.61 8.58
CA GLY A 84 -2.86 -7.51 8.64
C GLY A 84 -3.47 -8.20 9.87
N ALA A 85 -2.87 -9.30 10.34
CA ALA A 85 -3.30 -9.98 11.57
C ALA A 85 -3.25 -9.05 12.79
N PHE A 86 -2.20 -8.21 12.91
CA PHE A 86 -2.07 -7.25 14.01
C PHE A 86 -3.11 -6.13 13.96
N ILE A 87 -3.54 -5.74 12.75
CA ILE A 87 -4.61 -4.76 12.56
C ILE A 87 -5.97 -5.37 12.96
N ALA A 88 -6.22 -6.61 12.55
CA ALA A 88 -7.44 -7.35 12.89
C ALA A 88 -7.57 -7.56 14.40
N ASP A 89 -6.50 -7.96 15.09
CA ASP A 89 -6.46 -8.18 16.54
C ASP A 89 -6.82 -6.92 17.36
N GLN A 90 -6.61 -5.74 16.79
CA GLN A 90 -6.99 -4.47 17.43
C GLN A 90 -8.43 -4.04 17.11
N GLY A 91 -9.19 -4.84 16.39
CA GLY A 91 -10.53 -4.47 15.92
C GLY A 91 -10.52 -3.26 14.97
N ALA A 92 -9.40 -2.99 14.33
CA ALA A 92 -9.25 -1.86 13.43
C ALA A 92 -9.81 -2.13 12.03
N GLU A 93 -10.15 -3.37 11.74
CA GLU A 93 -10.79 -3.79 10.50
C GLU A 93 -12.31 -3.80 10.67
N GLN A 94 -13.01 -2.92 9.94
CA GLN A 94 -14.47 -2.87 9.91
C GLN A 94 -14.98 -3.13 8.49
N CYS A 95 -15.14 -2.10 7.64
CA CYS A 95 -15.56 -2.33 6.25
C CYS A 95 -14.43 -2.85 5.35
N GLY A 96 -13.17 -2.71 5.75
CA GLY A 96 -11.99 -3.18 5.02
C GLY A 96 -11.62 -2.37 3.78
N PHE A 97 -12.40 -1.34 3.42
CA PHE A 97 -12.19 -0.60 2.16
C PHE A 97 -10.84 0.13 2.11
N CYS A 98 -10.39 0.70 3.24
CA CYS A 98 -9.12 1.41 3.34
C CYS A 98 -7.91 0.48 3.52
N ASN A 99 -8.10 -0.78 3.94
CA ASN A 99 -7.03 -1.67 4.34
C ASN A 99 -5.92 -1.85 3.29
N PRO A 100 -6.21 -2.10 2.01
CA PRO A 100 -5.15 -2.30 1.03
C PRO A 100 -4.19 -1.11 0.92
N GLY A 101 -4.70 0.11 0.78
CA GLY A 101 -3.87 1.32 0.68
C GLY A 101 -3.13 1.61 1.98
N PHE A 102 -3.78 1.39 3.13
CA PHE A 102 -3.18 1.54 4.45
C PHE A 102 -2.02 0.54 4.65
N ILE A 103 -2.22 -0.74 4.32
CA ILE A 103 -1.18 -1.77 4.44
C ILE A 103 0.00 -1.45 3.52
N MET A 104 -0.24 -1.05 2.26
CA MET A 104 0.82 -0.65 1.33
C MET A 104 1.69 0.46 1.93
N ASN A 105 1.08 1.51 2.48
CA ASN A 105 1.82 2.62 3.09
C ASN A 105 2.51 2.23 4.41
N ALA A 106 1.90 1.38 5.23
CA ALA A 106 2.55 0.86 6.44
C ALA A 106 3.79 0.02 6.09
N LEU A 107 3.70 -0.85 5.07
CA LEU A 107 4.86 -1.61 4.59
C LEU A 107 5.96 -0.70 4.05
N ALA A 108 5.61 0.40 3.38
CA ALA A 108 6.59 1.42 2.96
C ALA A 108 7.28 2.06 4.17
N LEU A 109 6.51 2.46 5.19
CA LEU A 109 7.06 3.00 6.43
C LEU A 109 8.07 2.04 7.08
N PHE A 110 7.75 0.73 7.15
CA PHE A 110 8.61 -0.29 7.76
C PHE A 110 9.91 -0.54 6.95
N ARG A 111 9.91 -0.25 5.66
CA ARG A 111 11.09 -0.32 4.80
C ARG A 111 11.98 0.91 4.94
N GLU A 112 11.38 2.08 5.19
CA GLU A 112 12.10 3.34 5.36
C GLU A 112 12.63 3.53 6.78
N LYS A 113 11.87 3.06 7.81
CA LYS A 113 12.18 3.25 9.22
C LYS A 113 11.98 1.96 9.98
N GLU A 114 13.04 1.47 10.59
CA GLU A 114 13.01 0.21 11.33
C GLU A 114 12.15 0.31 12.61
N TYR A 115 12.29 1.41 13.35
CA TYR A 115 11.56 1.69 14.60
C TYR A 115 11.03 3.13 14.59
N PRO A 116 9.99 3.44 13.82
CA PRO A 116 9.42 4.78 13.80
C PRO A 116 8.76 5.12 15.15
N THR A 117 8.86 6.38 15.55
CA THR A 117 8.12 6.91 16.71
C THR A 117 6.62 6.99 16.37
N GLU A 118 5.78 7.12 17.39
CA GLU A 118 4.33 7.28 17.20
C GLU A 118 3.98 8.50 16.35
N GLU A 119 4.71 9.60 16.54
CA GLU A 119 4.52 10.83 15.77
C GLU A 119 4.87 10.60 14.29
N GLU A 120 5.98 9.94 14.01
CA GLU A 120 6.39 9.58 12.65
C GLU A 120 5.40 8.63 11.97
N MET A 121 4.82 7.67 12.72
CA MET A 121 3.76 6.79 12.21
C MET A 121 2.52 7.60 11.82
N LYS A 122 2.07 8.51 12.68
CA LYS A 122 0.91 9.37 12.44
C LYS A 122 1.13 10.30 11.25
N GLU A 123 2.30 10.90 11.16
CA GLU A 123 2.67 11.80 10.05
C GLU A 123 2.71 11.03 8.72
N TYR A 124 3.40 9.89 8.69
CA TYR A 124 3.54 9.09 7.47
C TYR A 124 2.20 8.58 6.93
N LEU A 125 1.31 8.19 7.83
CA LEU A 125 0.00 7.61 7.48
C LEU A 125 -1.14 8.63 7.44
N ALA A 126 -0.87 9.91 7.65
CA ALA A 126 -1.88 10.98 7.62
C ALA A 126 -2.66 11.05 6.30
N GLY A 127 -2.05 10.63 5.19
CA GLY A 127 -2.69 10.55 3.87
C GLY A 127 -3.53 9.30 3.63
N ASN A 128 -3.67 8.38 4.61
CA ASN A 128 -4.48 7.17 4.49
C ASN A 128 -5.79 7.33 5.24
N LEU A 129 -6.86 7.68 4.52
CA LEU A 129 -8.13 8.01 5.14
C LEU A 129 -8.98 6.76 5.42
N CYS A 130 -9.52 6.71 6.63
CA CYS A 130 -10.50 5.72 7.08
C CYS A 130 -11.70 6.42 7.72
N ARG A 131 -12.91 5.98 7.40
CA ARG A 131 -14.15 6.55 8.00
C ARG A 131 -14.68 5.71 9.16
N CYS A 132 -14.15 4.50 9.34
CA CYS A 132 -14.70 3.52 10.28
C CYS A 132 -13.90 3.40 11.57
N SER A 133 -12.57 3.26 11.46
CA SER A 133 -11.69 2.79 12.56
C SER A 133 -11.38 3.85 13.62
N GLY A 134 -11.42 5.13 13.27
CA GLY A 134 -10.93 6.22 14.14
C GLY A 134 -9.41 6.23 14.33
N TYR A 135 -8.67 5.41 13.55
CA TYR A 135 -7.19 5.34 13.46
C TYR A 135 -6.47 4.75 14.68
N GLU A 136 -6.98 4.85 15.90
CA GLU A 136 -6.31 4.39 17.12
C GLU A 136 -6.01 2.88 17.12
N GLY A 137 -6.95 2.07 16.63
CA GLY A 137 -6.72 0.62 16.46
C GLY A 137 -5.63 0.31 15.43
N GLN A 138 -5.59 1.08 14.35
CA GLN A 138 -4.54 0.94 13.33
C GLN A 138 -3.16 1.28 13.91
N LEU A 139 -3.06 2.37 14.69
CA LEU A 139 -1.80 2.76 15.34
C LEU A 139 -1.32 1.69 16.33
N ARG A 140 -2.21 1.16 17.18
CA ARG A 140 -1.87 0.05 18.08
C ARG A 140 -1.43 -1.20 17.34
N GLY A 141 -2.08 -1.52 16.21
CA GLY A 141 -1.68 -2.64 15.36
C GLY A 141 -0.25 -2.50 14.84
N ILE A 142 0.12 -1.30 14.38
CA ILE A 142 1.50 -1.00 13.95
C ILE A 142 2.48 -1.16 15.12
N GLN A 143 2.18 -0.57 16.27
CA GLN A 143 3.04 -0.66 17.46
C GLN A 143 3.27 -2.11 17.91
N ASN A 144 2.20 -2.91 17.94
CA ASN A 144 2.27 -4.33 18.31
C ASN A 144 3.08 -5.15 17.28
N PHE A 145 2.89 -4.89 15.98
CA PHE A 145 3.66 -5.52 14.93
C PHE A 145 5.16 -5.22 15.05
N LEU A 146 5.53 -3.96 15.27
CA LEU A 146 6.92 -3.56 15.42
C LEU A 146 7.55 -4.15 16.69
N ALA A 147 6.81 -4.20 17.80
CA ALA A 147 7.26 -4.85 19.03
C ALA A 147 7.50 -6.35 18.83
N TRP A 148 6.58 -7.03 18.14
CA TRP A 148 6.73 -8.45 17.79
C TRP A 148 7.94 -8.67 16.86
N LYS A 149 8.11 -7.84 15.83
CA LYS A 149 9.23 -7.93 14.90
C LYS A 149 10.58 -7.78 15.61
N LYS A 150 10.67 -6.82 16.54
CA LYS A 150 11.86 -6.60 17.38
C LYS A 150 12.18 -7.81 18.25
N ALA A 151 11.18 -8.34 18.96
CA ALA A 151 11.36 -9.54 19.79
C ALA A 151 11.80 -10.78 18.98
N LYS A 152 11.28 -10.93 17.74
CA LYS A 152 11.69 -12.00 16.84
C LYS A 152 13.14 -11.88 16.39
N GLN A 153 13.64 -10.67 16.19
CA GLN A 153 15.05 -10.43 15.83
C GLN A 153 15.98 -10.71 17.02
N GLU A 154 15.63 -10.23 18.22
CA GLU A 154 16.41 -10.44 19.44
C GLU A 154 16.42 -11.92 19.90
N GLY A 155 15.41 -12.70 19.58
CA GLY A 155 15.32 -14.14 19.88
C GLY A 155 15.98 -15.06 18.87
N ALA A 156 16.48 -14.53 17.75
CA ALA A 156 17.18 -15.28 16.69
C ALA A 156 18.72 -15.18 16.82
N GLU A 157 19.24 -14.41 17.78
CA GLU A 157 20.65 -14.35 18.19
C GLU A 157 20.93 -15.34 19.35
#